data_4773b08a2f4799a0dc8069114be9f7b4
#
_entry.id   4773b08a2f4799a0dc8069114be9f7b4
#
_cell.length_a   1.000
_cell.length_b   1.000
_cell.length_c   1.000
_cell.angle_alpha   90.00
_cell.angle_beta   90.00
_cell.angle_gamma   90.00
#
_symmetry.space_group_name_H-M   'P 1'
#
loop_
_entity.id
_entity.type
_entity.pdbx_description
1 polymer ?
#
loop_
_entity_poly.entity_id
_entity_poly.type
_entity_poly.pdbx_seq_one_letter_code
_entity_poly.pdbx_strand_id
1 'polypeptide(L)'
;MRVMGVDPGLTRCGIAIVQEAPSRKVELLQVQVARTLPALPVAERLRQLERVLISVVQEFKPEVMAIEQIFSQHNLRSVMGTAQAAGGAMLVAARSEIKVVTHTPTQVKAAVTGSGRADKKQVTQMVRKICNLKEDPKPADAADAIALGICNLWQNPKLTRRVS
;
A
#
# COMPACT_ATOMS: atom_id res chain seq x y z
N MET A 1 10.21 -4.36 11.62
CA MET A 1 9.08 -3.44 11.40
C MET A 1 8.16 -4.04 10.35
N ARG A 2 6.84 -4.05 10.62
CA ARG A 2 5.80 -4.42 9.66
C ARG A 2 5.12 -3.18 9.11
N VAL A 3 4.92 -3.15 7.81
CA VAL A 3 4.26 -2.04 7.12
C VAL A 3 3.08 -2.59 6.34
N MET A 4 1.94 -1.92 6.48
CA MET A 4 0.75 -2.14 5.66
C MET A 4 0.77 -1.13 4.52
N GLY A 5 0.97 -1.59 3.29
CA GLY A 5 0.82 -0.76 2.10
C GLY A 5 -0.63 -0.78 1.63
N VAL A 6 -1.19 0.39 1.35
CA VAL A 6 -2.57 0.54 0.88
C VAL A 6 -2.57 1.38 -0.39
N ASP A 7 -2.98 0.76 -1.50
CA ASP A 7 -3.31 1.44 -2.75
C ASP A 7 -4.83 1.71 -2.77
N PRO A 8 -5.26 2.96 -2.42
CA PRO A 8 -6.67 3.21 -2.14
C PRO A 8 -7.50 3.30 -3.41
N GLY A 9 -8.54 2.51 -3.47
CA GLY A 9 -9.57 2.58 -4.50
C GLY A 9 -10.91 2.09 -3.98
N LEU A 10 -11.99 2.82 -4.27
CA LEU A 10 -13.31 2.45 -3.75
C LEU A 10 -13.84 1.15 -4.37
N THR A 11 -13.53 0.86 -5.62
CA THR A 11 -13.93 -0.39 -6.31
C THR A 11 -12.91 -1.51 -6.08
N ARG A 12 -11.63 -1.18 -6.06
CA ARG A 12 -10.52 -2.08 -5.79
C ARG A 12 -9.52 -1.36 -4.92
N CYS A 13 -9.21 -1.93 -3.78
CA CYS A 13 -8.22 -1.42 -2.85
C CYS A 13 -7.15 -2.49 -2.65
N GLY A 14 -5.93 -2.20 -3.09
CA GLY A 14 -4.77 -3.05 -2.85
C GLY A 14 -4.31 -2.94 -1.40
N ILE A 15 -4.05 -4.08 -0.77
CA ILE A 15 -3.59 -4.16 0.62
C ILE A 15 -2.47 -5.18 0.69
N ALA A 16 -1.31 -4.78 1.22
CA ALA A 16 -0.18 -5.67 1.39
C ALA A 16 0.46 -5.49 2.77
N ILE A 17 0.93 -6.57 3.35
CA ILE A 17 1.75 -6.55 4.55
C ILE A 17 3.15 -6.98 4.17
N VAL A 18 4.10 -6.08 4.36
CA VAL A 18 5.52 -6.36 4.17
C VAL A 18 6.28 -6.20 5.48
N GLN A 19 7.31 -6.99 5.65
CA GLN A 19 8.15 -6.98 6.84
C GLN A 19 9.62 -6.86 6.46
N GLU A 20 10.37 -6.12 7.26
CA GLU A 20 11.81 -6.14 7.17
C GLU A 20 12.36 -7.49 7.62
N ALA A 21 13.21 -8.09 6.79
CA ALA A 21 13.94 -9.30 7.09
C ALA A 21 15.46 -9.00 7.22
N PRO A 22 16.28 -9.92 7.75
CA PRO A 22 17.73 -9.74 7.88
C PRO A 22 18.38 -9.31 6.57
N SER A 23 19.45 -8.52 6.67
CA SER A 23 20.22 -8.00 5.50
C SER A 23 19.40 -7.07 4.60
N ARG A 24 18.48 -6.30 5.18
CA ARG A 24 17.59 -5.34 4.47
C ARG A 24 16.70 -5.97 3.40
N LYS A 25 16.47 -7.26 3.50
CA LYS A 25 15.50 -7.95 2.64
C LYS A 25 14.08 -7.59 3.05
N VAL A 26 13.16 -7.74 2.12
CA VAL A 26 11.72 -7.54 2.36
C VAL A 26 11.01 -8.88 2.21
N GLU A 27 10.21 -9.21 3.20
CA GLU A 27 9.33 -10.37 3.18
C GLU A 27 7.89 -9.90 2.98
N LEU A 28 7.22 -10.47 2.00
CA LEU A 28 5.79 -10.29 1.79
C LEU A 28 5.04 -11.31 2.65
N LEU A 29 4.32 -10.84 3.67
CA LEU A 29 3.53 -11.70 4.56
C LEU A 29 2.14 -11.96 4.00
N GLN A 30 1.51 -10.93 3.40
CA GLN A 30 0.19 -11.04 2.78
C GLN A 30 0.02 -9.98 1.69
N VAL A 31 -0.79 -10.32 0.69
CA VAL A 31 -1.33 -9.36 -0.27
C VAL A 31 -2.74 -9.77 -0.68
N GLN A 32 -3.63 -8.80 -0.79
CA GLN A 32 -4.99 -8.98 -1.29
C GLN A 32 -5.52 -7.71 -1.95
N VAL A 33 -6.59 -7.85 -2.72
CA VAL A 33 -7.33 -6.72 -3.27
C VAL A 33 -8.76 -6.81 -2.78
N ALA A 34 -9.15 -5.88 -1.91
CA ALA A 34 -10.52 -5.71 -1.48
C ALA A 34 -11.35 -5.14 -2.64
N ARG A 35 -12.51 -5.75 -2.89
CA ARG A 35 -13.40 -5.37 -4.00
C ARG A 35 -14.76 -4.99 -3.43
N THR A 36 -15.35 -3.93 -3.97
CA THR A 36 -16.72 -3.55 -3.68
C THR A 36 -17.52 -3.39 -4.98
N LEU A 37 -18.83 -3.63 -4.92
CA LEU A 37 -19.68 -3.50 -6.09
C LEU A 37 -20.00 -2.03 -6.36
N PRO A 38 -19.77 -1.51 -7.58
CA PRO A 38 -20.06 -0.10 -7.93
C PRO A 38 -21.53 0.31 -7.74
N ALA A 39 -22.45 -0.66 -7.83
CA ALA A 39 -23.89 -0.42 -7.67
C ALA A 39 -24.30 -0.13 -6.21
N LEU A 40 -23.44 -0.45 -5.22
CA LEU A 40 -23.75 -0.18 -3.83
C LEU A 40 -23.52 1.29 -3.47
N PRO A 41 -24.29 1.83 -2.48
CA PRO A 41 -24.02 3.16 -1.94
C PRO A 41 -22.60 3.28 -1.41
N VAL A 42 -21.99 4.46 -1.56
CA VAL A 42 -20.60 4.72 -1.13
C VAL A 42 -20.36 4.34 0.34
N ALA A 43 -21.28 4.69 1.23
CA ALA A 43 -21.17 4.37 2.66
C ALA A 43 -21.07 2.86 2.91
N GLU A 44 -21.84 2.05 2.18
CA GLU A 44 -21.80 0.59 2.28
C GLU A 44 -20.49 0.03 1.75
N ARG A 45 -19.97 0.57 0.66
CA ARG A 45 -18.68 0.19 0.09
C ARG A 45 -17.54 0.51 1.05
N LEU A 46 -17.57 1.69 1.68
CA LEU A 46 -16.60 2.08 2.70
C LEU A 46 -16.65 1.16 3.92
N ARG A 47 -17.85 0.76 4.37
CA ARG A 47 -18.02 -0.19 5.45
C ARG A 47 -17.43 -1.57 5.12
N GLN A 48 -17.58 -2.04 3.88
CA GLN A 48 -16.98 -3.31 3.43
C GLN A 48 -15.44 -3.20 3.44
N LEU A 49 -14.90 -2.10 2.95
CA LEU A 49 -13.47 -1.84 2.94
C LEU A 49 -12.90 -1.74 4.36
N GLU A 50 -13.59 -1.02 5.26
CA GLU A 50 -13.21 -0.91 6.68
C GLU A 50 -13.06 -2.29 7.33
N ARG A 51 -14.04 -3.19 7.14
CA ARG A 51 -13.99 -4.56 7.69
C ARG A 51 -12.76 -5.32 7.25
N VAL A 52 -12.42 -5.24 5.96
CA VAL A 52 -11.22 -5.91 5.43
C VAL A 52 -9.95 -5.31 6.05
N LEU A 53 -9.85 -3.98 6.12
CA LEU A 53 -8.70 -3.30 6.70
C LEU A 53 -8.52 -3.65 8.18
N ILE A 54 -9.60 -3.64 8.97
CA ILE A 54 -9.58 -4.01 10.39
C ILE A 54 -9.10 -5.47 10.56
N SER A 55 -9.61 -6.40 9.75
CA SER A 55 -9.20 -7.81 9.81
C SER A 55 -7.68 -7.96 9.60
N VAL A 56 -7.13 -7.29 8.58
CA VAL A 56 -5.69 -7.31 8.29
C VAL A 56 -4.87 -6.67 9.42
N VAL A 57 -5.34 -5.55 9.96
CA VAL A 57 -4.68 -4.88 11.10
C VAL A 57 -4.64 -5.79 12.33
N GLN A 58 -5.75 -6.45 12.65
CA GLN A 58 -5.85 -7.35 13.81
C GLN A 58 -4.93 -8.58 13.67
N GLU A 59 -4.86 -9.14 12.47
CA GLU A 59 -4.06 -10.34 12.19
C GLU A 59 -2.56 -10.04 12.18
N PHE A 60 -2.14 -8.99 11.46
CA PHE A 60 -0.72 -8.74 11.21
C PHE A 60 -0.10 -7.67 12.12
N LYS A 61 -0.90 -6.85 12.79
CA LYS A 61 -0.47 -5.78 13.72
C LYS A 61 0.66 -4.91 13.13
N PRO A 62 0.42 -4.24 11.98
CA PRO A 62 1.42 -3.38 11.36
C PRO A 62 1.71 -2.16 12.25
N GLU A 63 2.95 -1.69 12.24
CA GLU A 63 3.38 -0.50 12.97
C GLU A 63 3.13 0.80 12.19
N VAL A 64 3.08 0.67 10.86
CA VAL A 64 2.89 1.79 9.94
C VAL A 64 1.91 1.40 8.83
N MET A 65 1.04 2.32 8.44
CA MET A 65 0.24 2.25 7.22
C MET A 65 0.79 3.25 6.20
N ALA A 66 1.29 2.73 5.08
CA ALA A 66 1.78 3.50 3.95
C ALA A 66 0.69 3.62 2.90
N ILE A 67 0.28 4.85 2.57
CA ILE A 67 -0.82 5.13 1.62
C ILE A 67 -0.29 5.98 0.48
N GLU A 68 -0.75 5.73 -0.75
CA GLU A 68 -0.42 6.59 -1.88
C GLU A 68 -1.02 7.97 -1.71
N GLN A 69 -0.20 9.01 -1.93
CA GLN A 69 -0.68 10.39 -1.93
C GLN A 69 -1.48 10.66 -3.20
N ILE A 70 -2.71 11.12 -3.02
CA ILE A 70 -3.63 11.39 -4.12
C ILE A 70 -3.32 12.76 -4.72
N PHE A 71 -3.09 12.79 -6.04
CA PHE A 71 -2.98 14.03 -6.81
C PHE A 71 -4.17 14.17 -7.76
N SER A 72 -4.87 15.30 -7.70
CA SER A 72 -6.02 15.58 -8.57
C SER A 72 -5.57 16.17 -9.90
N GLN A 73 -5.00 15.38 -10.80
CA GLN A 73 -4.69 15.87 -12.15
C GLN A 73 -5.64 15.38 -13.25
N HIS A 74 -6.43 14.33 -13.02
CA HIS A 74 -7.31 13.74 -14.04
C HIS A 74 -8.56 13.13 -13.40
N ASN A 75 -9.73 13.36 -14.01
CA ASN A 75 -11.03 12.76 -13.72
C ASN A 75 -11.52 12.81 -12.26
N LEU A 76 -12.27 13.86 -11.92
CA LEU A 76 -12.83 14.12 -10.58
C LEU A 76 -13.59 12.93 -9.95
N ARG A 77 -14.30 12.12 -10.76
CA ARG A 77 -15.06 10.97 -10.24
C ARG A 77 -14.17 9.87 -9.67
N SER A 78 -13.08 9.55 -10.35
CA SER A 78 -12.14 8.52 -9.86
C SER A 78 -11.35 9.02 -8.65
N VAL A 79 -10.94 10.29 -8.67
CA VAL A 79 -10.24 10.95 -7.56
C VAL A 79 -11.09 10.97 -6.29
N MET A 80 -12.40 11.26 -6.41
CA MET A 80 -13.30 11.28 -5.25
C MET A 80 -13.40 9.90 -4.58
N GLY A 81 -13.61 8.84 -5.34
CA GLY A 81 -13.67 7.48 -4.80
C GLY A 81 -12.36 7.04 -4.15
N THR A 82 -11.22 7.39 -4.75
CA THR A 82 -9.90 7.13 -4.18
C THR A 82 -9.69 7.89 -2.88
N ALA A 83 -10.07 9.19 -2.83
CA ALA A 83 -9.97 10.01 -1.63
C ALA A 83 -10.85 9.48 -0.47
N GLN A 84 -12.06 9.05 -0.78
CA GLN A 84 -12.96 8.44 0.20
C GLN A 84 -12.37 7.13 0.77
N ALA A 85 -11.84 6.26 -0.09
CA ALA A 85 -11.20 5.02 0.35
C ALA A 85 -9.93 5.29 1.18
N ALA A 86 -9.12 6.26 0.79
CA ALA A 86 -7.93 6.68 1.56
C ALA A 86 -8.32 7.23 2.94
N GLY A 87 -9.34 8.09 3.01
CA GLY A 87 -9.87 8.62 4.27
C GLY A 87 -10.37 7.50 5.19
N GLY A 88 -11.09 6.50 4.63
CA GLY A 88 -11.51 5.30 5.37
C GLY A 88 -10.33 4.51 5.92
N ALA A 89 -9.28 4.30 5.12
CA ALA A 89 -8.07 3.61 5.57
C ALA A 89 -7.33 4.38 6.66
N MET A 90 -7.20 5.70 6.52
CA MET A 90 -6.58 6.56 7.55
C MET A 90 -7.38 6.52 8.86
N LEU A 91 -8.71 6.48 8.80
CA LEU A 91 -9.55 6.36 10.00
C LEU A 91 -9.35 5.03 10.72
N VAL A 92 -9.23 3.92 9.96
CA VAL A 92 -8.90 2.60 10.53
C VAL A 92 -7.53 2.65 11.21
N ALA A 93 -6.52 3.23 10.56
CA ALA A 93 -5.19 3.36 11.14
C ALA A 93 -5.22 4.19 12.44
N ALA A 94 -5.89 5.34 12.44
CA ALA A 94 -6.02 6.21 13.62
C ALA A 94 -6.68 5.50 14.80
N ARG A 95 -7.79 4.78 14.57
CA ARG A 95 -8.48 3.98 15.59
C ARG A 95 -7.65 2.83 16.14
N SER A 96 -6.70 2.34 15.34
CA SER A 96 -5.80 1.24 15.71
C SER A 96 -4.44 1.74 16.22
N GLU A 97 -4.28 3.05 16.43
CA GLU A 97 -3.04 3.70 16.86
C GLU A 97 -1.83 3.43 15.93
N ILE A 98 -2.11 3.18 14.65
CA ILE A 98 -1.10 2.93 13.62
C ILE A 98 -0.69 4.25 12.98
N LYS A 99 0.62 4.51 12.87
CA LYS A 99 1.15 5.68 12.19
C LYS A 99 0.84 5.63 10.70
N VAL A 100 0.26 6.71 10.15
CA VAL A 100 0.05 6.86 8.71
C VAL A 100 1.21 7.65 8.08
N VAL A 101 1.71 7.16 6.96
CA VAL A 101 2.71 7.83 6.12
C VAL A 101 2.21 7.83 4.68
N THR A 102 2.29 8.98 4.01
CA THR A 102 1.91 9.09 2.59
C THR A 102 3.15 9.17 1.71
N HIS A 103 3.10 8.51 0.55
CA HIS A 103 4.16 8.54 -0.45
C HIS A 103 3.59 8.95 -1.81
N THR A 104 4.31 9.79 -2.54
CA THR A 104 3.94 10.12 -3.92
C THR A 104 4.24 8.95 -4.86
N PRO A 105 3.51 8.81 -5.99
CA PRO A 105 3.82 7.79 -7.00
C PRO A 105 5.27 7.82 -7.47
N THR A 106 5.86 9.01 -7.61
CA THR A 106 7.26 9.19 -7.99
C THR A 106 8.22 8.65 -6.94
N GLN A 107 7.94 8.89 -5.64
CA GLN A 107 8.74 8.34 -4.55
C GLN A 107 8.69 6.82 -4.51
N VAL A 108 7.49 6.23 -4.67
CA VAL A 108 7.31 4.77 -4.69
C VAL A 108 8.09 4.14 -5.85
N LYS A 109 7.95 4.68 -7.07
CA LYS A 109 8.69 4.22 -8.25
C LYS A 109 10.20 4.30 -8.03
N ALA A 110 10.70 5.45 -7.57
CA ALA A 110 12.12 5.65 -7.33
C ALA A 110 12.68 4.69 -6.27
N ALA A 111 11.94 4.46 -5.18
CA ALA A 111 12.35 3.55 -4.13
C ALA A 111 12.49 2.10 -4.64
N VAL A 112 11.53 1.63 -5.43
CA VAL A 112 11.47 0.23 -5.87
C VAL A 112 12.37 -0.04 -7.08
N THR A 113 12.46 0.90 -8.03
CA THR A 113 13.15 0.69 -9.32
C THR A 113 14.43 1.50 -9.48
N GLY A 114 14.70 2.47 -8.60
CA GLY A 114 15.76 3.48 -8.77
C GLY A 114 15.36 4.65 -9.68
N SER A 115 14.16 4.64 -10.29
CA SER A 115 13.69 5.69 -11.21
C SER A 115 12.24 6.10 -10.92
N GLY A 116 12.03 7.38 -10.64
CA GLY A 116 10.68 7.95 -10.46
C GLY A 116 9.82 7.95 -11.75
N ARG A 117 10.44 7.68 -12.91
CA ARG A 117 9.77 7.61 -14.23
C ARG A 117 9.46 6.17 -14.67
N ALA A 118 9.71 5.19 -13.83
CA ALA A 118 9.44 3.78 -14.13
C ALA A 118 7.96 3.56 -14.50
N ASP A 119 7.74 2.67 -15.46
CA ASP A 119 6.40 2.23 -15.81
C ASP A 119 5.87 1.15 -14.84
N LYS A 120 4.58 0.82 -14.95
CA LYS A 120 3.95 -0.19 -14.08
C LYS A 120 4.58 -1.57 -14.22
N LYS A 121 5.00 -1.97 -15.41
CA LYS A 121 5.64 -3.27 -15.65
C LYS A 121 6.98 -3.37 -14.93
N GLN A 122 7.78 -2.31 -15.00
CA GLN A 122 9.08 -2.23 -14.29
C GLN A 122 8.87 -2.32 -12.77
N VAL A 123 7.90 -1.58 -12.21
CA VAL A 123 7.55 -1.66 -10.77
C VAL A 123 7.16 -3.07 -10.39
N THR A 124 6.24 -3.70 -11.12
CA THR A 124 5.76 -5.07 -10.84
C THR A 124 6.91 -6.08 -10.87
N GLN A 125 7.79 -6.01 -11.88
CA GLN A 125 8.94 -6.90 -11.98
C GLN A 125 9.93 -6.71 -10.81
N MET A 126 10.15 -5.47 -10.39
CA MET A 126 11.03 -5.20 -9.25
C MET A 126 10.41 -5.68 -7.93
N VAL A 127 9.12 -5.45 -7.71
CA VAL A 127 8.39 -5.99 -6.56
C VAL A 127 8.55 -7.51 -6.49
N ARG A 128 8.33 -8.21 -7.61
CA ARG A 128 8.54 -9.66 -7.69
C ARG A 128 9.95 -10.06 -7.26
N LYS A 129 10.98 -9.38 -7.77
CA LYS A 129 12.38 -9.68 -7.43
C LYS A 129 12.70 -9.39 -5.97
N ILE A 130 12.28 -8.24 -5.46
CA ILE A 130 12.54 -7.80 -4.07
C ILE A 130 11.93 -8.77 -3.07
N CYS A 131 10.68 -9.19 -3.30
CA CYS A 131 9.95 -10.11 -2.44
C CYS A 131 10.18 -11.60 -2.78
N ASN A 132 11.04 -11.90 -3.76
CA ASN A 132 11.35 -13.26 -4.23
C ASN A 132 10.10 -14.08 -4.59
N LEU A 133 9.15 -13.46 -5.30
CA LEU A 133 7.90 -14.11 -5.71
C LEU A 133 8.14 -14.95 -6.98
N LYS A 134 7.43 -16.07 -7.08
CA LYS A 134 7.49 -16.97 -8.26
C LYS A 134 6.89 -16.31 -9.50
N GLU A 135 5.83 -15.52 -9.32
CA GLU A 135 5.07 -14.86 -10.38
C GLU A 135 4.85 -13.39 -10.04
N ASP A 136 4.51 -12.59 -11.05
CA ASP A 136 4.12 -11.20 -10.85
C ASP A 136 2.84 -11.12 -10.02
N PRO A 137 2.77 -10.25 -9.00
CA PRO A 137 1.56 -10.08 -8.21
C PRO A 137 0.42 -9.58 -9.09
N LYS A 138 -0.77 -10.20 -8.93
CA LYS A 138 -1.99 -9.88 -9.69
C LYS A 138 -3.16 -9.69 -8.74
N PRO A 139 -4.09 -8.76 -9.06
CA PRO A 139 -4.03 -7.74 -10.13
C PRO A 139 -3.00 -6.64 -9.83
N ALA A 140 -2.89 -5.63 -10.72
CA ALA A 140 -1.90 -4.55 -10.60
C ALA A 140 -1.94 -3.81 -9.25
N ASP A 141 -3.15 -3.60 -8.69
CA ASP A 141 -3.35 -2.97 -7.37
C ASP A 141 -2.61 -3.72 -6.24
N ALA A 142 -2.37 -5.03 -6.40
CA ALA A 142 -1.55 -5.82 -5.46
C ALA A 142 -0.08 -5.41 -5.51
N ALA A 143 0.48 -5.22 -6.71
CA ALA A 143 1.85 -4.78 -6.90
C ALA A 143 2.05 -3.35 -6.36
N ASP A 144 1.09 -2.45 -6.60
CA ASP A 144 1.14 -1.07 -6.13
C ASP A 144 1.12 -1.01 -4.59
N ALA A 145 0.28 -1.81 -3.93
CA ALA A 145 0.25 -1.91 -2.46
C ALA A 145 1.57 -2.48 -1.87
N ILE A 146 2.15 -3.50 -2.49
CA ILE A 146 3.47 -4.04 -2.05
C ILE A 146 4.55 -2.97 -2.21
N ALA A 147 4.57 -2.26 -3.35
CA ALA A 147 5.54 -1.21 -3.63
C ALA A 147 5.49 -0.07 -2.59
N LEU A 148 4.29 0.34 -2.15
CA LEU A 148 4.10 1.31 -1.07
C LEU A 148 4.73 0.84 0.24
N GLY A 149 4.49 -0.40 0.62
CA GLY A 149 5.09 -1.01 1.81
C GLY A 149 6.62 -1.03 1.74
N ILE A 150 7.19 -1.45 0.61
CA ILE A 150 8.65 -1.45 0.36
C ILE A 150 9.22 -0.04 0.45
N CYS A 151 8.58 0.93 -0.21
CA CYS A 151 8.99 2.33 -0.19
C CYS A 151 9.10 2.84 1.25
N ASN A 152 8.08 2.59 2.08
CA ASN A 152 8.09 3.01 3.47
C ASN A 152 9.19 2.31 4.29
N LEU A 153 9.41 1.01 4.10
CA LEU A 153 10.48 0.27 4.78
C LEU A 153 11.85 0.89 4.50
N TRP A 154 12.14 1.21 3.24
CA TRP A 154 13.46 1.68 2.84
C TRP A 154 13.71 3.16 3.09
N GLN A 155 12.66 3.99 3.16
CA GLN A 155 12.76 5.43 3.49
C GLN A 155 12.73 5.72 4.99
N ASN A 156 12.57 4.70 5.85
CA ASN A 156 12.50 4.92 7.29
C ASN A 156 13.87 5.26 7.89
N PRO A 157 14.04 6.44 8.56
CA PRO A 157 15.34 6.87 9.10
C PRO A 157 15.91 5.96 10.19
N LYS A 158 15.09 5.10 10.83
CA LYS A 158 15.59 4.11 11.81
C LYS A 158 16.48 3.05 11.18
N LEU A 159 16.39 2.84 9.86
CA LEU A 159 17.21 1.90 9.11
C LEU A 159 18.56 2.50 8.68
N THR A 160 18.61 3.83 8.48
CA THR A 160 19.83 4.53 8.07
C THR A 160 20.79 4.78 9.24
N ARG A 161 20.34 4.74 10.49
CA ARG A 161 21.16 5.03 11.68
C ARG A 161 21.92 3.82 12.29
N ARG A 162 21.81 2.62 11.72
CA ARG A 162 22.52 1.42 12.20
C ARG A 162 23.83 1.12 11.44
N VAL A 163 24.36 2.07 10.69
CA VAL A 163 25.66 1.98 10.01
C VAL A 163 26.49 3.18 10.47
N SER A 164 26.92 3.13 11.71
CA SER A 164 27.99 3.98 12.28
C SER A 164 28.70 3.20 13.36
#